data_32a79acd86a975123afbf743c17af13b
#
_entry.id   32a79acd86a975123afbf743c17af13b
#
_cell.length_a   1.000
_cell.length_b   1.000
_cell.length_c   1.000
_cell.angle_alpha   90.00
_cell.angle_beta   90.00
_cell.angle_gamma   90.00
#
_symmetry.space_group_name_H-M   'P 1'
#
loop_
_entity.id
_entity.type
_entity.pdbx_description
1 polymer ?
#
loop_
_entity_poly.entity_id
_entity_poly.type
_entity_poly.pdbx_seq_one_letter_code
_entity_poly.pdbx_strand_id
1 'polypeptide(L)'
;MTSKSKIIRVLIVSDCPIIQIGLKDLVNSKKSKMKVVKIFNNYQEMLSKLHDLSPDVILLDLDLDIDAGPSTITQIQETSTAKVLALTGLDDASLLEKIEHVATMAEIIDKRNPSWTIIEAIKNSYRNKSTLPYTAIAGSYRSHRIWQCPY
;
A
#
# COMPACT_ATOMS: atom_id res chain seq x y z
N MET A 1 29.91 4.42 -14.75
CA MET A 1 28.76 3.47 -14.70
C MET A 1 27.54 4.20 -14.18
N THR A 2 26.62 4.52 -15.05
CA THR A 2 25.31 5.01 -14.65
C THR A 2 24.49 3.84 -14.12
N SER A 3 24.26 3.76 -12.84
CA SER A 3 23.31 2.81 -12.29
C SER A 3 21.94 3.15 -12.87
N LYS A 4 21.38 2.27 -13.69
CA LYS A 4 20.00 2.40 -14.13
C LYS A 4 19.15 2.41 -12.87
N SER A 5 18.48 3.53 -12.57
CA SER A 5 17.58 3.59 -11.47
C SER A 5 16.51 2.51 -11.66
N LYS A 6 16.43 1.58 -10.72
CA LYS A 6 15.46 0.47 -10.77
C LYS A 6 14.04 1.04 -10.79
N ILE A 7 13.22 0.55 -11.70
CA ILE A 7 11.79 0.90 -11.76
C ILE A 7 11.08 0.18 -10.62
N ILE A 8 10.33 0.91 -9.81
CA ILE A 8 9.53 0.35 -8.72
C ILE A 8 8.33 -0.39 -9.31
N ARG A 9 8.18 -1.66 -8.97
CA ARG A 9 7.11 -2.53 -9.44
C ARG A 9 5.94 -2.44 -8.46
N VAL A 10 4.81 -1.94 -8.94
CA VAL A 10 3.62 -1.69 -8.12
C VAL A 10 2.49 -2.62 -8.53
N LEU A 11 1.88 -3.27 -7.55
CA LEU A 11 0.70 -4.10 -7.73
C LEU A 11 -0.49 -3.37 -7.11
N ILE A 12 -1.63 -3.38 -7.79
CA ILE A 12 -2.86 -2.71 -7.33
C ILE A 12 -3.94 -3.76 -7.08
N VAL A 13 -4.61 -3.65 -5.94
CA VAL A 13 -5.75 -4.51 -5.59
C VAL A 13 -6.94 -3.63 -5.21
N SER A 14 -7.94 -3.57 -6.07
CA SER A 14 -9.20 -2.84 -5.87
C SER A 14 -10.25 -3.35 -6.86
N ASP A 15 -11.50 -3.42 -6.45
CA ASP A 15 -12.62 -3.76 -7.32
C ASP A 15 -13.32 -2.52 -7.92
N CYS A 16 -12.92 -1.33 -7.52
CA CYS A 16 -13.49 -0.08 -8.01
C CYS A 16 -12.77 0.39 -9.29
N PRO A 17 -13.47 0.41 -10.46
CA PRO A 17 -12.83 0.79 -11.72
C PRO A 17 -12.21 2.19 -11.73
N ILE A 18 -12.81 3.15 -11.05
CA ILE A 18 -12.28 4.52 -10.97
C ILE A 18 -10.96 4.53 -10.20
N ILE A 19 -10.89 3.80 -9.11
CA ILE A 19 -9.66 3.67 -8.31
C ILE A 19 -8.57 2.96 -9.13
N GLN A 20 -8.92 1.88 -9.83
CA GLN A 20 -7.97 1.14 -10.67
C GLN A 20 -7.37 2.04 -11.76
N ILE A 21 -8.22 2.78 -12.49
CA ILE A 21 -7.79 3.68 -13.56
C ILE A 21 -6.93 4.82 -12.99
N GLY A 22 -7.40 5.47 -11.93
CA GLY A 22 -6.69 6.58 -11.32
C GLY A 22 -5.31 6.20 -10.78
N LEU A 23 -5.22 5.08 -10.06
CA LEU A 23 -3.95 4.59 -9.54
C LEU A 23 -3.00 4.13 -10.66
N LYS A 24 -3.54 3.47 -11.69
CA LYS A 24 -2.74 3.05 -12.84
C LYS A 24 -2.12 4.24 -13.56
N ASP A 25 -2.90 5.26 -13.85
CA ASP A 25 -2.42 6.46 -14.53
C ASP A 25 -1.38 7.21 -13.67
N LEU A 26 -1.64 7.30 -12.38
CA LEU A 26 -0.75 7.95 -11.43
C LEU A 26 0.61 7.23 -11.35
N VAL A 27 0.61 5.93 -11.19
CA VAL A 27 1.82 5.11 -11.06
C VAL A 27 2.59 5.05 -12.39
N ASN A 28 1.91 4.87 -13.51
CA ASN A 28 2.53 4.74 -14.83
C ASN A 28 2.97 6.09 -15.44
N SER A 29 2.80 7.21 -14.75
CA SER A 29 3.24 8.49 -15.29
C SER A 29 4.74 8.47 -15.60
N LYS A 30 5.14 9.09 -16.70
CA LYS A 30 6.55 9.05 -17.20
C LYS A 30 7.58 9.56 -16.19
N LYS A 31 7.16 10.41 -15.26
CA LYS A 31 8.05 11.00 -14.25
C LYS A 31 8.18 10.16 -12.98
N SER A 32 7.36 9.14 -12.81
CA SER A 32 7.25 8.43 -11.53
C SER A 32 8.38 7.43 -11.28
N LYS A 33 9.01 6.90 -12.32
CA LYS A 33 9.95 5.76 -12.24
C LYS A 33 9.34 4.52 -11.57
N MET A 34 8.05 4.35 -11.76
CA MET A 34 7.25 3.25 -11.26
C MET A 34 6.45 2.65 -12.39
N LYS A 35 6.01 1.41 -12.21
CA LYS A 35 5.16 0.75 -13.18
C LYS A 35 4.18 -0.19 -12.47
N VAL A 36 2.93 -0.20 -12.92
CA VAL A 36 1.95 -1.19 -12.50
C VAL A 36 2.25 -2.51 -13.19
N VAL A 37 2.45 -3.56 -12.39
CA VAL A 37 2.72 -4.91 -12.92
C VAL A 37 1.44 -5.72 -13.11
N LYS A 38 0.44 -5.52 -12.26
CA LYS A 38 -0.86 -6.18 -12.34
C LYS A 38 -1.89 -5.42 -11.51
N ILE A 39 -3.16 -5.56 -11.89
CA ILE A 39 -4.32 -5.10 -11.13
C ILE A 39 -5.21 -6.31 -10.84
N PHE A 40 -5.60 -6.48 -9.58
CA PHE A 40 -6.51 -7.53 -9.14
C PHE A 40 -7.79 -6.95 -8.56
N ASN A 41 -8.90 -7.68 -8.73
CA ASN A 41 -10.22 -7.31 -8.21
C ASN A 41 -10.54 -7.92 -6.85
N ASN A 42 -9.74 -8.87 -6.40
CA ASN A 42 -9.95 -9.54 -5.12
C ASN A 42 -8.62 -9.99 -4.52
N TYR A 43 -8.63 -10.18 -3.20
CA TYR A 43 -7.44 -10.54 -2.44
C TYR A 43 -6.94 -11.95 -2.74
N GLN A 44 -7.83 -12.92 -2.92
CA GLN A 44 -7.44 -14.32 -3.11
C GLN A 44 -6.67 -14.53 -4.42
N GLU A 45 -7.14 -13.94 -5.50
CA GLU A 45 -6.45 -14.01 -6.79
C GLU A 45 -5.07 -13.36 -6.71
N MET A 46 -4.98 -12.20 -6.06
CA MET A 46 -3.71 -11.53 -5.82
C MET A 46 -2.74 -12.41 -5.03
N LEU A 47 -3.18 -12.99 -3.91
CA LEU A 47 -2.33 -13.86 -3.09
C LEU A 47 -1.81 -15.08 -3.86
N SER A 48 -2.64 -15.64 -4.74
CA SER A 48 -2.25 -16.80 -5.58
C SER A 48 -1.16 -16.48 -6.60
N LYS A 49 -1.02 -15.22 -7.00
CA LYS A 49 -0.06 -14.75 -8.02
C LYS A 49 1.11 -13.94 -7.44
N LEU A 50 1.08 -13.65 -6.16
CA LEU A 50 2.03 -12.75 -5.51
C LEU A 50 3.48 -13.21 -5.67
N HIS A 51 3.74 -14.49 -5.48
CA HIS A 51 5.08 -15.05 -5.60
C HIS A 51 5.66 -14.86 -7.01
N ASP A 52 4.87 -15.14 -8.04
CA ASP A 52 5.32 -15.05 -9.43
C ASP A 52 5.53 -13.59 -9.88
N LEU A 53 4.72 -12.67 -9.38
CA LEU A 53 4.80 -11.26 -9.75
C LEU A 53 5.92 -10.51 -9.03
N SER A 54 6.26 -10.91 -7.81
CA SER A 54 7.33 -10.29 -7.00
C SER A 54 7.30 -8.75 -7.04
N PRO A 55 6.19 -8.09 -6.63
CA PRO A 55 6.13 -6.65 -6.62
C PRO A 55 7.03 -6.06 -5.53
N ASP A 56 7.42 -4.80 -5.70
CA ASP A 56 8.12 -4.05 -4.65
C ASP A 56 7.13 -3.44 -3.65
N VAL A 57 6.00 -2.94 -4.17
CA VAL A 57 4.95 -2.28 -3.38
C VAL A 57 3.58 -2.76 -3.83
N ILE A 58 2.70 -2.99 -2.87
CA ILE A 58 1.30 -3.36 -3.08
C ILE A 58 0.40 -2.22 -2.58
N LEU A 59 -0.42 -1.66 -3.47
CA LEU A 59 -1.50 -0.75 -3.11
C LEU A 59 -2.75 -1.59 -2.85
N LEU A 60 -3.12 -1.74 -1.61
CA LEU A 60 -4.20 -2.62 -1.17
C LEU A 60 -5.42 -1.79 -0.76
N ASP A 61 -6.50 -1.87 -1.53
CA ASP A 61 -7.75 -1.22 -1.20
C ASP A 61 -8.47 -1.98 -0.09
N LEU A 62 -8.52 -1.40 1.10
CA LEU A 62 -9.18 -2.01 2.26
C LEU A 62 -10.70 -1.96 2.16
N ASP A 63 -11.24 -1.01 1.41
CA ASP A 63 -12.69 -0.87 1.23
C ASP A 63 -13.28 -1.97 0.35
N LEU A 64 -12.44 -2.74 -0.32
CA LEU A 64 -12.84 -3.91 -1.10
C LEU A 64 -13.47 -5.00 -0.21
N ASP A 65 -12.83 -5.32 0.90
CA ASP A 65 -13.32 -6.25 1.92
C ASP A 65 -12.71 -5.88 3.28
N ILE A 66 -13.50 -5.19 4.07
CA ILE A 66 -13.06 -4.62 5.35
C ILE A 66 -12.66 -5.72 6.34
N ASP A 67 -13.37 -6.84 6.32
CA ASP A 67 -13.11 -7.93 7.26
C ASP A 67 -11.88 -8.76 6.85
N ALA A 68 -11.69 -8.97 5.56
CA ALA A 68 -10.58 -9.76 5.04
C ALA A 68 -9.26 -8.95 4.90
N GLY A 69 -9.33 -7.62 4.89
CA GLY A 69 -8.16 -6.76 4.69
C GLY A 69 -7.01 -7.03 5.65
N PRO A 70 -7.22 -7.01 6.97
CA PRO A 70 -6.16 -7.25 7.95
C PRO A 70 -5.49 -8.62 7.81
N SER A 71 -6.26 -9.68 7.64
CA SER A 71 -5.69 -11.02 7.45
C SER A 71 -4.93 -11.15 6.13
N THR A 72 -5.37 -10.45 5.10
CA THR A 72 -4.67 -10.40 3.80
C THR A 72 -3.31 -9.74 3.95
N ILE A 73 -3.22 -8.63 4.68
CA ILE A 73 -1.94 -7.96 4.98
C ILE A 73 -0.98 -8.94 5.68
N THR A 74 -1.46 -9.65 6.68
CA THR A 74 -0.65 -10.67 7.39
C THR A 74 -0.14 -11.73 6.42
N GLN A 75 -0.99 -12.27 5.56
CA GLN A 75 -0.59 -13.28 4.56
C GLN A 75 0.44 -12.74 3.57
N ILE A 76 0.31 -11.49 3.14
CA ILE A 76 1.33 -10.86 2.28
C ILE A 76 2.67 -10.80 3.00
N GLN A 77 2.68 -10.38 4.26
CA GLN A 77 3.90 -10.24 5.05
C GLN A 77 4.60 -11.58 5.30
N GLU A 78 3.84 -12.65 5.46
CA GLU A 78 4.38 -13.99 5.67
C GLU A 78 4.97 -14.60 4.39
N THR A 79 4.50 -14.19 3.23
CA THR A 79 4.82 -14.82 1.94
C THR A 79 5.62 -13.94 0.99
N SER A 80 5.80 -12.67 1.29
CA SER A 80 6.43 -11.69 0.41
C SER A 80 7.22 -10.64 1.18
N THR A 81 8.23 -10.08 0.53
CA THR A 81 8.99 -8.92 1.04
C THR A 81 8.41 -7.59 0.55
N ALA A 82 7.32 -7.62 -0.22
CA ALA A 82 6.66 -6.42 -0.72
C ALA A 82 6.16 -5.52 0.42
N LYS A 83 6.27 -4.23 0.23
CA LYS A 83 5.69 -3.25 1.15
C LYS A 83 4.21 -3.07 0.84
N VAL A 84 3.37 -3.03 1.86
CA VAL A 84 1.93 -2.83 1.71
C VAL A 84 1.57 -1.40 2.07
N LEU A 85 0.92 -0.72 1.14
CA LEU A 85 0.25 0.56 1.37
C LEU A 85 -1.25 0.31 1.33
N ALA A 86 -1.90 0.42 2.46
CA ALA A 86 -3.33 0.17 2.60
C ALA A 86 -4.11 1.46 2.33
N LEU A 87 -5.04 1.41 1.39
CA LEU A 87 -5.88 2.55 1.02
C LEU A 87 -7.27 2.39 1.65
N THR A 88 -7.78 3.44 2.26
CA THR A 88 -9.14 3.46 2.79
C THR A 88 -9.77 4.85 2.67
N GLY A 89 -11.06 4.90 2.39
CA GLY A 89 -11.87 6.12 2.44
C GLY A 89 -12.86 6.14 3.60
N LEU A 90 -12.81 5.11 4.47
CA LEU A 90 -13.73 4.97 5.58
C LEU A 90 -13.15 5.60 6.86
N ASP A 91 -13.98 6.37 7.55
CA ASP A 91 -13.68 6.95 8.87
C ASP A 91 -14.14 6.03 10.00
N ASP A 92 -14.10 4.73 9.79
CA ASP A 92 -14.54 3.77 10.79
C ASP A 92 -13.41 3.50 11.80
N ALA A 93 -13.60 3.97 13.03
CA ALA A 93 -12.66 3.76 14.13
C ALA A 93 -12.42 2.27 14.42
N SER A 94 -13.42 1.42 14.23
CA SER A 94 -13.29 -0.02 14.46
C SER A 94 -12.39 -0.69 13.42
N LEU A 95 -12.44 -0.22 12.18
CA LEU A 95 -11.55 -0.66 11.13
C LEU A 95 -10.10 -0.25 11.43
N LEU A 96 -9.89 0.98 11.86
CA LEU A 96 -8.56 1.47 12.22
C LEU A 96 -7.95 0.67 13.36
N GLU A 97 -8.73 0.30 14.39
CA GLU A 97 -8.28 -0.57 15.48
C GLU A 97 -7.84 -1.95 14.95
N LYS A 98 -8.65 -2.57 14.09
CA LYS A 98 -8.31 -3.87 13.47
C LYS A 98 -7.02 -3.78 12.66
N ILE A 99 -6.84 -2.69 11.94
CA ILE A 99 -5.66 -2.45 11.10
C ILE A 99 -4.43 -2.13 11.96
N GLU A 100 -4.57 -1.32 13.00
CA GLU A 100 -3.49 -1.01 13.94
C GLU A 100 -2.92 -2.28 14.58
N HIS A 101 -3.79 -3.23 14.90
CA HIS A 101 -3.36 -4.49 15.49
C HIS A 101 -2.54 -5.37 14.53
N VAL A 102 -2.83 -5.31 13.24
CA VAL A 102 -2.20 -6.13 12.20
C VAL A 102 -1.09 -5.36 11.47
N ALA A 103 -1.16 -4.05 11.49
CA ALA A 103 -0.37 -3.18 10.61
C ALA A 103 0.94 -2.68 11.22
N THR A 104 1.68 -3.52 11.93
CA THR A 104 3.04 -3.14 12.33
C THR A 104 3.97 -2.87 11.13
N MET A 105 3.53 -3.25 9.92
CA MET A 105 4.34 -3.10 8.70
C MET A 105 3.58 -2.56 7.48
N ALA A 106 2.32 -2.14 7.64
CA ALA A 106 1.55 -1.53 6.58
C ALA A 106 1.29 -0.05 6.89
N GLU A 107 1.55 0.80 5.93
CA GLU A 107 1.21 2.21 5.97
C GLU A 107 -0.22 2.39 5.46
N ILE A 108 -1.01 3.22 6.15
CA ILE A 108 -2.39 3.48 5.79
C ILE A 108 -2.50 4.86 5.14
N ILE A 109 -3.14 4.91 3.98
CA ILE A 109 -3.34 6.13 3.22
C ILE A 109 -4.84 6.38 3.07
N ASP A 110 -5.27 7.59 3.42
CA ASP A 110 -6.62 8.04 3.18
C ASP A 110 -6.80 8.37 1.68
N LYS A 111 -7.79 7.74 1.03
CA LYS A 111 -8.11 7.97 -0.38
C LYS A 111 -8.49 9.43 -0.70
N ARG A 112 -8.88 10.22 0.30
CA ARG A 112 -9.20 11.64 0.16
C ARG A 112 -7.97 12.53 0.05
N ASN A 113 -6.80 12.01 0.35
CA ASN A 113 -5.55 12.76 0.22
C ASN A 113 -5.23 13.07 -1.25
N PRO A 114 -4.51 14.15 -1.51
CA PRO A 114 -4.04 14.45 -2.87
C PRO A 114 -3.22 13.30 -3.46
N SER A 115 -3.35 13.08 -4.74
CA SER A 115 -2.74 11.95 -5.44
C SER A 115 -1.20 11.89 -5.31
N TRP A 116 -0.55 13.04 -5.19
CA TRP A 116 0.91 13.08 -5.01
C TRP A 116 1.37 12.41 -3.70
N THR A 117 0.50 12.36 -2.67
CA THR A 117 0.83 11.69 -1.40
C THR A 117 1.01 10.19 -1.58
N ILE A 118 0.27 9.58 -2.49
CA ILE A 118 0.41 8.16 -2.83
C ILE A 118 1.77 7.91 -3.48
N ILE A 119 2.18 8.76 -4.41
CA ILE A 119 3.50 8.67 -5.06
C ILE A 119 4.62 8.78 -4.02
N GLU A 120 4.55 9.75 -3.12
CA GLU A 120 5.54 9.93 -2.07
C GLU A 120 5.57 8.73 -1.12
N ALA A 121 4.41 8.20 -0.74
CA ALA A 121 4.33 7.02 0.12
C ALA A 121 4.95 5.78 -0.55
N ILE A 122 4.70 5.55 -1.84
CA ILE A 122 5.33 4.46 -2.59
C ILE A 122 6.86 4.60 -2.58
N LYS A 123 7.36 5.78 -2.91
CA LYS A 123 8.81 6.04 -2.93
C LYS A 123 9.44 5.86 -1.55
N ASN A 124 8.79 6.38 -0.51
CA ASN A 124 9.28 6.28 0.86
C ASN A 124 9.29 4.82 1.34
N SER A 125 8.23 4.07 1.10
CA SER A 125 8.16 2.64 1.43
C SER A 125 9.23 1.84 0.71
N TYR A 126 9.48 2.13 -0.55
CA TYR A 126 10.51 1.46 -1.34
C TYR A 126 11.93 1.76 -0.83
N ARG A 127 12.20 3.00 -0.41
CA ARG A 127 13.51 3.42 0.12
C ARG A 127 13.78 2.88 1.51
N ASN A 128 12.77 2.81 2.37
CA ASN A 128 12.85 2.34 3.74
C ASN A 128 12.81 0.81 3.77
N LYS A 129 13.91 0.18 3.36
CA LYS A 129 14.03 -1.28 3.40
C LYS A 129 14.15 -1.85 4.81
N SER A 130 14.51 -1.04 5.79
CA SER A 130 14.51 -1.44 7.19
C SER A 130 13.15 -1.13 7.80
N THR A 131 12.33 -2.15 7.91
CA THR A 131 11.19 -2.11 8.82
C THR A 131 11.71 -2.10 10.25
N LEU A 132 11.94 -0.92 10.80
CA LEU A 132 11.88 -0.82 12.26
C LEU A 132 10.48 -1.25 12.65
N PRO A 133 10.34 -2.26 13.52
CA PRO A 133 9.03 -2.63 13.98
C PRO A 133 8.35 -1.39 14.54
N TYR A 134 7.14 -1.17 14.12
CA TYR A 134 6.31 -0.05 14.57
C TYR A 134 6.30 0.13 16.09
N THR A 135 6.46 -0.95 16.83
CA THR A 135 6.60 -0.91 18.30
C THR A 135 7.73 0.02 18.79
N ALA A 136 8.75 0.27 17.98
CA ALA A 136 9.81 1.23 18.32
C ALA A 136 9.37 2.70 18.13
N ILE A 137 8.30 2.97 17.38
CA ILE A 137 7.80 4.31 17.06
C ILE A 137 6.44 4.57 17.73
N ALA A 138 5.77 3.56 18.24
CA ALA A 138 4.39 3.59 18.71
C ALA A 138 4.15 4.45 19.96
N GLY A 139 5.18 4.86 20.67
CA GLY A 139 5.02 5.71 21.86
C GLY A 139 4.49 7.12 21.59
N SER A 140 4.50 7.57 20.33
CA SER A 140 4.21 8.98 20.02
C SER A 140 3.18 9.20 18.90
N TYR A 141 2.65 8.19 18.21
CA TYR A 141 1.99 8.44 16.92
C TYR A 141 0.77 7.61 16.60
N ARG A 142 -0.33 7.83 17.30
CA ARG A 142 -1.64 7.44 16.76
C ARG A 142 -2.03 8.25 15.51
N SER A 143 -1.46 9.43 15.32
CA SER A 143 -1.86 10.37 14.27
C SER A 143 -1.04 10.32 12.99
N HIS A 144 0.09 9.64 12.95
CA HIS A 144 1.03 9.72 11.82
C HIS A 144 0.97 8.55 10.84
N ARG A 145 0.07 7.60 11.06
CA ARG A 145 -0.09 6.47 10.16
C ARG A 145 -1.05 6.70 9.03
N ILE A 146 -1.94 7.63 9.20
CA ILE A 146 -2.83 8.07 8.15
C ILE A 146 -2.15 9.27 7.55
N TRP A 147 -1.67 9.13 6.33
CA TRP A 147 -1.24 10.27 5.55
C TRP A 147 -2.45 11.19 5.40
N GLN A 148 -2.53 12.18 6.25
CA GLN A 148 -3.51 13.25 6.13
C GLN A 148 -2.85 14.42 5.44
N CYS A 149 -3.58 15.01 4.51
CA CYS A 149 -3.16 16.26 3.90
C CYS A 149 -3.03 17.31 5.01
N PRO A 150 -1.90 18.03 5.11
CA PRO A 150 -1.73 19.06 6.13
C PRO A 150 -2.58 20.31 5.90
N TYR A 151 -3.49 20.30 4.90
CA TYR A 151 -4.38 21.40 4.58
C TYR A 151 -5.84 20.99 4.61
#